data_c0cdf926a1f17a5d8c9e8d7dcd68313a
#
_entry.id   c0cdf926a1f17a5d8c9e8d7dcd68313a
#
_cell.length_a   1.000
_cell.length_b   1.000
_cell.length_c   1.000
_cell.angle_alpha   90.00
_cell.angle_beta   90.00
_cell.angle_gamma   90.00
#
_symmetry.space_group_name_H-M   'P 1'
#
loop_
_entity.id
_entity.type
_entity.pdbx_description
1 polymer ?
#
loop_
_entity_poly.entity_id
_entity_poly.type
_entity_poly.pdbx_seq_one_letter_code
_entity_poly.pdbx_strand_id
1 'polypeptide(L)'
;MIAAAAYQQYVPRIGRPPAPMTADYSAAIRRGRAWVAVEDGEVAGFVILVAEPGYLLLENVAVLPAAHGRGIGAGLLAFAEEHARSLRLHEMRLYTNETMTENLTYYPRHGYTETHRMQHDGFQRVFFRKRLDD
;
A
#
# COMPACT_ATOMS: atom_id res chain seq x y z
N MET A 1 2.67 15.85 -4.30
CA MET A 1 2.15 14.50 -4.43
C MET A 1 2.72 13.83 -5.67
N ILE A 2 2.98 12.56 -5.58
CA ILE A 2 3.62 11.83 -6.67
C ILE A 2 2.55 11.25 -7.58
N ALA A 3 2.59 11.62 -8.84
CA ALA A 3 1.54 11.27 -9.77
C ALA A 3 1.75 9.88 -10.38
N ALA A 4 0.66 9.27 -10.83
CA ALA A 4 0.71 8.01 -11.54
C ALA A 4 1.60 8.06 -12.78
N ALA A 5 1.70 9.22 -13.43
CA ALA A 5 2.57 9.40 -14.57
C ALA A 5 4.04 9.20 -14.22
N ALA A 6 4.46 9.68 -13.05
CA ALA A 6 5.82 9.47 -12.57
C ALA A 6 6.07 7.99 -12.29
N TYR A 7 5.06 7.31 -11.77
CA TYR A 7 5.15 5.88 -11.54
C TYR A 7 5.40 5.10 -12.83
N GLN A 8 4.68 5.43 -13.89
CA GLN A 8 4.81 4.71 -15.16
C GLN A 8 6.22 4.73 -15.69
N GLN A 9 6.93 5.82 -15.49
CA GLN A 9 8.31 5.96 -15.92
C GLN A 9 9.22 4.94 -15.25
N TYR A 10 8.89 4.53 -14.02
CA TYR A 10 9.73 3.67 -13.21
C TYR A 10 9.23 2.23 -13.12
N VAL A 11 8.14 1.90 -13.76
CA VAL A 11 7.56 0.56 -13.72
C VAL A 11 8.58 -0.54 -14.01
N PRO A 12 9.43 -0.41 -15.05
CA PRO A 12 10.39 -1.46 -15.34
C PRO A 12 11.36 -1.74 -14.19
N ARG A 13 11.66 -0.74 -13.37
CA ARG A 13 12.54 -0.92 -12.22
C ARG A 13 11.84 -1.61 -11.07
N ILE A 14 10.58 -1.22 -10.82
CA ILE A 14 9.80 -1.78 -9.72
C ILE A 14 9.32 -3.17 -10.06
N GLY A 15 8.89 -3.37 -11.29
CA GLY A 15 8.31 -4.63 -11.72
C GLY A 15 9.30 -5.75 -11.93
N ARG A 16 10.60 -5.46 -11.97
CA ARG A 16 11.61 -6.47 -12.18
C ARG A 16 11.94 -7.35 -10.98
N PRO A 17 11.75 -6.84 -9.75
CA PRO A 17 11.90 -7.69 -8.59
C PRO A 17 10.92 -8.86 -8.64
N PRO A 18 10.75 -9.57 -7.55
CA PRO A 18 10.03 -10.85 -7.54
C PRO A 18 8.83 -10.94 -8.45
N ALA A 19 8.77 -11.99 -9.21
CA ALA A 19 7.70 -12.22 -10.18
C ALA A 19 6.28 -11.98 -9.64
N PRO A 20 5.95 -12.36 -8.39
CA PRO A 20 4.60 -12.13 -7.88
C PRO A 20 4.18 -10.68 -7.84
N MET A 21 5.14 -9.76 -7.85
CA MET A 21 4.85 -8.34 -7.77
C MET A 21 4.65 -7.68 -9.12
N THR A 22 4.92 -8.38 -10.22
CA THR A 22 4.87 -7.77 -11.55
C THR A 22 3.52 -7.88 -12.22
N ALA A 23 2.73 -8.89 -11.86
CA ALA A 23 1.53 -9.24 -12.61
C ALA A 23 0.46 -8.16 -12.60
N ASP A 24 0.29 -7.44 -11.50
CA ASP A 24 -0.83 -6.53 -11.32
C ASP A 24 -0.49 -5.05 -11.50
N TYR A 25 0.78 -4.71 -11.66
CA TYR A 25 1.18 -3.30 -11.71
C TYR A 25 0.62 -2.59 -12.93
N SER A 26 0.66 -3.26 -14.08
CA SER A 26 0.14 -2.65 -15.30
C SER A 26 -1.33 -2.27 -15.18
N ALA A 27 -2.13 -3.16 -14.59
CA ALA A 27 -3.55 -2.90 -14.41
C ALA A 27 -3.78 -1.75 -13.42
N ALA A 28 -3.04 -1.74 -12.31
CA ALA A 28 -3.15 -0.69 -11.31
C ALA A 28 -2.78 0.67 -11.90
N ILE A 29 -1.73 0.72 -12.69
CA ILE A 29 -1.30 1.94 -13.35
C ILE A 29 -2.35 2.44 -14.32
N ARG A 30 -2.88 1.56 -15.15
CA ARG A 30 -3.91 1.93 -16.13
C ARG A 30 -5.17 2.47 -15.48
N ARG A 31 -5.48 2.01 -14.27
CA ARG A 31 -6.66 2.45 -13.52
C ARG A 31 -6.39 3.64 -12.60
N GLY A 32 -5.17 4.17 -12.60
CA GLY A 32 -4.83 5.29 -11.74
C GLY A 32 -4.81 4.93 -10.26
N ARG A 33 -4.49 3.69 -9.93
CA ARG A 33 -4.53 3.20 -8.55
C ARG A 33 -3.15 3.06 -7.91
N ALA A 34 -2.10 3.45 -8.62
CA ALA A 34 -0.73 3.28 -8.15
C ALA A 34 -0.06 4.64 -7.98
N TRP A 35 0.64 4.81 -6.88
CA TRP A 35 1.42 6.00 -6.57
C TRP A 35 2.79 5.58 -6.09
N VAL A 36 3.79 6.43 -6.31
CA VAL A 36 5.15 6.14 -5.87
C VAL A 36 5.69 7.24 -4.98
N ALA A 37 6.59 6.85 -4.09
CA ALA A 37 7.43 7.80 -3.37
C ALA A 37 8.74 7.91 -4.12
N VAL A 38 9.13 9.13 -4.47
CA VAL A 38 10.38 9.41 -5.17
C VAL A 38 11.29 10.18 -4.24
N GLU A 39 12.53 9.71 -4.14
CA GLU A 39 13.55 10.36 -3.32
C GLU A 39 14.79 10.52 -4.18
N ASP A 40 15.28 11.76 -4.28
CA ASP A 40 16.47 12.09 -5.10
C ASP A 40 16.36 11.57 -6.55
N GLY A 41 15.15 11.70 -7.12
CA GLY A 41 14.91 11.28 -8.50
C GLY A 41 14.73 9.78 -8.70
N GLU A 42 14.80 9.00 -7.64
CA GLU A 42 14.65 7.55 -7.70
C GLU A 42 13.40 7.09 -6.98
N VAL A 43 12.76 6.04 -7.49
CA VAL A 43 11.63 5.44 -6.83
C VAL A 43 12.10 4.75 -5.56
N ALA A 44 11.54 5.16 -4.41
CA ALA A 44 11.88 4.58 -3.12
C ALA A 44 10.82 3.61 -2.63
N GLY A 45 9.59 3.76 -3.08
CA GLY A 45 8.50 2.88 -2.69
C GLY A 45 7.25 3.17 -3.49
N PHE A 46 6.21 2.37 -3.25
CA PHE A 46 4.94 2.58 -3.94
C PHE A 46 3.78 2.08 -3.09
N VAL A 47 2.57 2.51 -3.48
CA VAL A 47 1.33 2.05 -2.86
C VAL A 47 0.28 1.88 -3.94
N ILE A 48 -0.54 0.85 -3.79
CA ILE A 48 -1.69 0.60 -4.65
C ILE A 48 -2.93 0.72 -3.80
N LEU A 49 -3.86 1.59 -4.21
CA LEU A 49 -5.07 1.90 -3.45
C LEU A 49 -6.28 1.63 -4.33
N VAL A 50 -7.29 0.98 -3.75
CA VAL A 50 -8.53 0.68 -4.46
C VAL A 50 -9.70 1.22 -3.64
N ALA A 51 -10.47 2.15 -4.24
CA ALA A 51 -11.65 2.68 -3.57
C ALA A 51 -12.78 1.65 -3.67
N GLU A 52 -13.31 1.29 -2.52
CA GLU A 52 -14.42 0.36 -2.40
C GLU A 52 -15.60 1.07 -1.71
N PRO A 53 -16.80 0.49 -1.78
CA PRO A 53 -17.92 1.11 -1.06
C PRO A 53 -17.64 1.20 0.44
N GLY A 54 -17.48 2.43 0.93
CA GLY A 54 -17.32 2.70 2.36
C GLY A 54 -15.90 2.65 2.89
N TYR A 55 -14.91 2.25 2.10
CA TYR A 55 -13.54 2.21 2.58
C TYR A 55 -12.53 2.30 1.44
N LEU A 56 -11.29 2.63 1.77
CA LEU A 56 -10.18 2.55 0.83
C LEU A 56 -9.36 1.31 1.18
N LEU A 57 -9.17 0.45 0.18
CA LEU A 57 -8.34 -0.74 0.35
C LEU A 57 -6.89 -0.39 0.00
N LEU A 58 -5.99 -0.58 0.94
CA LEU A 58 -4.56 -0.52 0.69
C LEU A 58 -4.16 -1.91 0.19
N GLU A 59 -4.14 -2.05 -1.13
CA GLU A 59 -3.93 -3.36 -1.75
C GLU A 59 -2.48 -3.80 -1.68
N ASN A 60 -1.57 -2.85 -1.79
CA ASN A 60 -0.15 -3.15 -1.73
C ASN A 60 0.63 -1.92 -1.33
N VAL A 61 1.66 -2.12 -0.54
CA VAL A 61 2.62 -1.07 -0.19
C VAL A 61 3.98 -1.72 -0.08
N ALA A 62 4.98 -1.07 -0.64
CA ALA A 62 6.35 -1.57 -0.57
C ALA A 62 7.34 -0.42 -0.54
N VAL A 63 8.43 -0.63 0.16
CA VAL A 63 9.56 0.30 0.22
C VAL A 63 10.79 -0.48 -0.22
N LEU A 64 11.57 0.09 -1.15
CA LEU A 64 12.78 -0.58 -1.61
C LEU A 64 13.76 -0.75 -0.45
N PRO A 65 14.51 -1.88 -0.42
CA PRO A 65 15.42 -2.14 0.70
C PRO A 65 16.41 -1.01 0.97
N ALA A 66 16.91 -0.38 -0.07
CA ALA A 66 17.88 0.70 0.07
C ALA A 66 17.27 1.94 0.73
N ALA A 67 15.95 2.04 0.77
CA ALA A 67 15.26 3.21 1.33
C ALA A 67 14.62 2.92 2.68
N HIS A 68 14.84 1.74 3.24
CA HIS A 68 14.29 1.41 4.56
C HIS A 68 14.89 2.32 5.64
N GLY A 69 14.09 2.60 6.66
CA GLY A 69 14.53 3.39 7.79
C GLY A 69 14.45 4.90 7.59
N ARG A 70 13.89 5.36 6.49
CA ARG A 70 13.77 6.80 6.18
C ARG A 70 12.36 7.34 6.32
N GLY A 71 11.44 6.56 6.88
CA GLY A 71 10.06 7.00 7.08
C GLY A 71 9.20 6.97 5.83
N ILE A 72 9.67 6.35 4.74
CA ILE A 72 8.93 6.32 3.48
C ILE A 72 7.65 5.51 3.61
N GLY A 73 7.71 4.37 4.31
CA GLY A 73 6.51 3.56 4.53
C GLY A 73 5.43 4.31 5.29
N ALA A 74 5.83 5.02 6.35
CA ALA A 74 4.89 5.85 7.12
C ALA A 74 4.32 6.96 6.25
N GLY A 75 5.14 7.54 5.38
CA GLY A 75 4.69 8.58 4.44
C GLY A 75 3.68 8.04 3.44
N LEU A 76 3.89 6.82 2.94
CA LEU A 76 2.93 6.19 2.03
C LEU A 76 1.61 5.89 2.73
N LEU A 77 1.64 5.44 3.99
CA LEU A 77 0.42 5.25 4.76
C LEU A 77 -0.31 6.57 4.98
N ALA A 78 0.42 7.63 5.35
CA ALA A 78 -0.18 8.94 5.54
C ALA A 78 -0.81 9.46 4.25
N PHE A 79 -0.14 9.26 3.13
CA PHE A 79 -0.69 9.62 1.83
C PHE A 79 -1.98 8.85 1.54
N ALA A 80 -1.98 7.54 1.81
CA ALA A 80 -3.14 6.71 1.56
C ALA A 80 -4.34 7.17 2.39
N GLU A 81 -4.11 7.50 3.66
CA GLU A 81 -5.18 7.98 4.53
C GLU A 81 -5.72 9.32 4.08
N GLU A 82 -4.84 10.22 3.63
CA GLU A 82 -5.26 11.51 3.10
C GLU A 82 -6.04 11.35 1.80
N HIS A 83 -5.63 10.41 0.97
CA HIS A 83 -6.35 10.08 -0.25
C HIS A 83 -7.76 9.57 0.07
N ALA A 84 -7.88 8.70 1.08
CA ALA A 84 -9.19 8.23 1.51
C ALA A 84 -10.07 9.39 1.94
N ARG A 85 -9.53 10.32 2.73
CA ARG A 85 -10.28 11.50 3.17
C ARG A 85 -10.73 12.34 1.99
N SER A 86 -9.89 12.51 0.98
CA SER A 86 -10.23 13.26 -0.22
C SER A 86 -11.39 12.63 -0.99
N LEU A 87 -11.55 11.31 -0.87
CA LEU A 87 -12.66 10.57 -1.47
C LEU A 87 -13.85 10.45 -0.54
N ARG A 88 -13.78 11.07 0.65
CA ARG A 88 -14.82 10.99 1.68
C ARG A 88 -15.02 9.57 2.19
N LEU A 89 -13.96 8.79 2.20
CA LEU A 89 -13.95 7.46 2.79
C LEU A 89 -13.34 7.57 4.18
N HIS A 90 -14.03 7.03 5.17
CA HIS A 90 -13.64 7.21 6.58
C HIS A 90 -13.06 5.94 7.17
N GLU A 91 -12.65 5.02 6.33
CA GLU A 91 -12.10 3.76 6.81
C GLU A 91 -11.04 3.27 5.83
N MET A 92 -9.94 2.79 6.39
CA MET A 92 -8.89 2.08 5.65
C MET A 92 -8.99 0.60 5.98
N ARG A 93 -8.76 -0.26 4.98
CA ARG A 93 -8.63 -1.70 5.19
C ARG A 93 -7.42 -2.22 4.45
N LEU A 94 -6.82 -3.24 5.02
CA LEU A 94 -5.71 -3.93 4.39
C LEU A 94 -5.65 -5.37 4.91
N TYR A 95 -4.88 -6.18 4.23
CA TYR A 95 -4.57 -7.51 4.74
C TYR A 95 -3.11 -7.81 4.44
N THR A 96 -2.53 -8.71 5.23
CA THR A 96 -1.15 -9.14 5.07
C THR A 96 -1.07 -10.63 5.33
N ASN A 97 0.02 -11.25 4.91
CA ASN A 97 0.25 -12.66 5.15
C ASN A 97 0.65 -12.87 6.61
N GLU A 98 0.10 -13.92 7.23
CA GLU A 98 0.40 -14.25 8.62
C GLU A 98 1.91 -14.42 8.88
N THR A 99 2.66 -14.87 7.88
CA THR A 99 4.10 -15.06 8.03
C THR A 99 4.89 -13.77 8.04
N MET A 100 4.27 -12.66 7.64
CA MET A 100 4.91 -11.35 7.68
C MET A 100 4.75 -10.74 9.07
N THR A 101 5.45 -11.32 10.04
CA THR A 101 5.27 -10.98 11.46
C THR A 101 5.58 -9.53 11.78
N GLU A 102 6.50 -8.90 11.05
CA GLU A 102 6.79 -7.49 11.22
C GLU A 102 5.57 -6.62 10.97
N ASN A 103 4.76 -6.98 9.95
CA ASN A 103 3.55 -6.25 9.63
C ASN A 103 2.49 -6.38 10.71
N LEU A 104 2.46 -7.52 11.41
CA LEU A 104 1.50 -7.73 12.49
C LEU A 104 1.75 -6.80 13.68
N THR A 105 2.95 -6.26 13.79
CA THR A 105 3.30 -5.26 14.80
C THR A 105 3.22 -3.85 14.20
N TYR A 106 3.66 -3.70 12.97
CA TYR A 106 3.76 -2.40 12.31
C TYR A 106 2.40 -1.72 12.17
N TYR A 107 1.40 -2.43 11.65
CA TYR A 107 0.11 -1.81 11.42
C TYR A 107 -0.61 -1.39 12.70
N PRO A 108 -0.61 -2.20 13.77
CA PRO A 108 -1.18 -1.71 15.03
C PRO A 108 -0.53 -0.44 15.56
N ARG A 109 0.79 -0.28 15.35
CA ARG A 109 1.48 0.95 15.76
C ARG A 109 1.01 2.18 15.00
N HIS A 110 0.41 1.98 13.85
CA HIS A 110 -0.12 3.06 13.01
C HIS A 110 -1.63 3.20 13.14
N GLY A 111 -2.22 2.61 14.17
CA GLY A 111 -3.63 2.79 14.47
C GLY A 111 -4.55 1.77 13.84
N TYR A 112 -4.00 0.75 13.21
CA TYR A 112 -4.81 -0.31 12.60
C TYR A 112 -5.13 -1.38 13.62
N THR A 113 -6.35 -1.93 13.52
CA THR A 113 -6.81 -2.99 14.42
C THR A 113 -7.06 -4.25 13.62
N GLU A 114 -6.54 -5.37 14.10
CA GLU A 114 -6.81 -6.65 13.47
C GLU A 114 -8.28 -6.99 13.64
N THR A 115 -8.94 -7.36 12.55
CA THR A 115 -10.37 -7.69 12.58
C THR A 115 -10.61 -9.19 12.54
N HIS A 116 -9.89 -9.90 11.71
CA HIS A 116 -10.04 -11.35 11.59
C HIS A 116 -8.88 -11.94 10.81
N ARG A 117 -8.82 -13.26 10.80
CA ARG A 117 -7.88 -14.01 9.98
C ARG A 117 -8.66 -15.04 9.17
N MET A 118 -8.24 -15.27 7.95
CA MET A 118 -8.87 -16.30 7.13
C MET A 118 -7.91 -16.77 6.05
N GLN A 119 -8.15 -17.98 5.58
CA GLN A 119 -7.43 -18.51 4.44
C GLN A 119 -8.06 -17.95 3.17
N HIS A 120 -7.21 -17.44 2.29
CA HIS A 120 -7.64 -16.82 1.04
C HIS A 120 -6.57 -17.09 -0.02
N ASP A 121 -6.96 -17.68 -1.14
CA ASP A 121 -6.04 -18.03 -2.22
C ASP A 121 -4.86 -18.87 -1.74
N GLY A 122 -5.11 -19.79 -0.79
CA GLY A 122 -4.06 -20.67 -0.27
C GLY A 122 -3.16 -20.04 0.78
N PHE A 123 -3.41 -18.79 1.18
CA PHE A 123 -2.60 -18.08 2.17
C PHE A 123 -3.42 -17.75 3.40
N GLN A 124 -2.77 -17.81 4.56
CA GLN A 124 -3.38 -17.33 5.80
C GLN A 124 -3.20 -15.81 5.84
N ARG A 125 -4.30 -15.10 5.81
CA ARG A 125 -4.29 -13.63 5.78
C ARG A 125 -4.82 -13.06 7.07
N VAL A 126 -4.18 -11.98 7.51
CA VAL A 126 -4.57 -11.21 8.68
C VAL A 126 -5.14 -9.89 8.17
N PHE A 127 -6.36 -9.58 8.57
CA PHE A 127 -7.08 -8.40 8.09
C PHE A 127 -7.08 -7.30 9.14
N PHE A 128 -6.85 -6.07 8.70
CA PHE A 128 -6.77 -4.90 9.56
C PHE A 128 -7.69 -3.80 9.06
N ARG A 129 -8.10 -2.96 9.99
CA ARG A 129 -8.97 -1.81 9.72
C ARG A 129 -8.51 -0.63 10.56
N LYS A 130 -8.64 0.58 9.98
CA LYS A 130 -8.45 1.81 10.72
C LYS A 130 -9.56 2.78 10.36
N ARG A 131 -10.23 3.34 11.35
CA ARG A 131 -11.18 4.41 11.13
C ARG A 131 -10.43 5.73 11.07
N LEU A 132 -10.85 6.57 10.13
CA LEU A 132 -10.23 7.87 9.92
C LEU A 132 -11.15 8.94 10.46
N ASP A 133 -10.60 9.77 11.33
CA ASP A 133 -11.33 10.93 11.83
C ASP A 133 -11.13 12.08 10.84
N ASP A 134 -12.13 12.90 10.72
CA ASP A 134 -12.07 14.08 9.85
C ASP A 134 -11.23 15.19 10.45
#